data_14e0cbb564084658c0dab0c47a2ee490
#
_entry.id   14e0cbb564084658c0dab0c47a2ee490
#
_cell.length_a   1.000
_cell.length_b   1.000
_cell.length_c   1.000
_cell.angle_alpha   90.00
_cell.angle_beta   90.00
_cell.angle_gamma   90.00
#
_symmetry.space_group_name_H-M   'P 1'
#
loop_
_entity.id
_entity.type
_entity.pdbx_description
1 polymer ?
#
loop_
_entity_poly.entity_id
_entity_poly.type
_entity_poly.pdbx_seq_one_letter_code
_entity_poly.pdbx_strand_id
1 'polypeptide(L)'
;SFYEAQANYCLGDNPLNQSFVVGYGENYPLNAHHRTAHASWNNDLSNPPNNRHILYGALVGGPTQNGEYEDDRQNFINNEVACDYNAGFTGLLAKMTDEYGGATDPDFPEPEKRDDEFYVEAALKQSSGSGVSLSLKFTNHTAWPARVVDNMSYRYYFDVSEVISAGYSPNDIVVRVDRDQALMYGEEYAAVISPITQYKDNVYYIEVSYPNGAAALPISEGRHQCETMLALVYPNYGSGWDASNDYSNQDILNAEDGIKTDKITVYHNGKLVFGIEPDGTSPDTSQPTEEDLPALKGDVNLDGKISSADIVAINKYLLNLNAISEEAFNNADYNSDKAVNVFDSIGIRKLILNK
;
A
#
# COMPACT_ATOMS: atom_id res chain seq x y z
N SER A 1 12.01 34.76 -25.69
CA SER A 1 10.81 34.54 -26.54
C SER A 1 9.53 34.59 -25.70
N PHE A 2 8.34 34.55 -26.35
CA PHE A 2 7.07 34.55 -25.63
C PHE A 2 6.92 33.27 -24.75
N TYR A 3 7.24 32.12 -25.29
CA TYR A 3 7.12 30.85 -24.57
C TYR A 3 8.09 30.77 -23.37
N GLU A 4 9.30 31.29 -23.49
CA GLU A 4 10.24 31.40 -22.36
C GLU A 4 9.68 32.27 -21.24
N ALA A 5 9.12 33.44 -21.59
CA ALA A 5 8.51 34.31 -20.60
C ALA A 5 7.34 33.62 -19.86
N GLN A 6 6.54 32.80 -20.55
CA GLN A 6 5.46 32.05 -19.92
C GLN A 6 6.01 30.94 -19.02
N ALA A 7 7.04 30.19 -19.45
CA ALA A 7 7.67 29.21 -18.62
C ALA A 7 8.28 29.84 -17.35
N ASN A 8 9.05 30.91 -17.51
CA ASN A 8 9.67 31.62 -16.39
C ASN A 8 8.63 32.19 -15.44
N TYR A 9 7.51 32.70 -15.93
CA TYR A 9 6.39 33.15 -15.10
C TYR A 9 5.85 32.01 -14.21
N CYS A 10 5.63 30.84 -14.79
CA CYS A 10 5.19 29.66 -14.02
C CYS A 10 6.25 29.18 -13.03
N LEU A 11 7.52 29.36 -13.34
CA LEU A 11 8.65 28.95 -12.51
C LEU A 11 9.06 30.00 -11.44
N GLY A 12 8.33 31.11 -11.33
CA GLY A 12 8.52 32.08 -10.25
C GLY A 12 9.00 33.48 -10.68
N ASP A 13 9.37 33.68 -11.93
CA ASP A 13 9.70 35.02 -12.48
C ASP A 13 8.41 35.82 -12.76
N ASN A 14 7.72 36.18 -11.70
CA ASN A 14 6.44 36.85 -11.70
C ASN A 14 6.32 37.84 -10.52
N PRO A 15 5.33 38.73 -10.52
CA PRO A 15 5.18 39.77 -9.47
C PRO A 15 5.03 39.22 -8.03
N LEU A 16 4.65 37.96 -7.88
CA LEU A 16 4.50 37.31 -6.57
C LEU A 16 5.81 36.68 -6.08
N ASN A 17 6.82 36.55 -6.96
CA ASN A 17 8.03 35.75 -6.70
C ASN A 17 7.67 34.35 -6.18
N GLN A 18 6.64 33.75 -6.80
CA GLN A 18 6.01 32.48 -6.42
C GLN A 18 6.07 31.54 -7.61
N SER A 19 6.72 30.37 -7.45
CA SER A 19 6.56 29.28 -8.38
C SER A 19 5.14 28.71 -8.33
N PHE A 20 4.56 28.41 -9.48
CA PHE A 20 3.30 27.68 -9.58
C PHE A 20 3.54 26.19 -9.89
N VAL A 21 4.79 25.75 -9.81
CA VAL A 21 5.21 24.36 -9.96
C VAL A 21 5.58 23.80 -8.58
N VAL A 22 4.88 22.76 -8.15
CA VAL A 22 5.10 22.12 -6.87
C VAL A 22 6.54 21.62 -6.77
N GLY A 23 7.23 22.00 -5.70
CA GLY A 23 8.61 21.57 -5.43
C GLY A 23 9.70 22.28 -6.21
N TYR A 24 9.38 23.31 -7.01
CA TYR A 24 10.36 24.09 -7.75
C TYR A 24 10.58 25.48 -7.15
N GLY A 25 11.85 25.83 -6.89
CA GLY A 25 12.24 27.12 -6.29
C GLY A 25 12.07 27.15 -4.78
N GLU A 26 12.18 28.35 -4.18
CA GLU A 26 12.10 28.53 -2.73
C GLU A 26 10.65 28.73 -2.23
N ASN A 27 9.79 29.26 -3.08
CA ASN A 27 8.39 29.56 -2.77
C ASN A 27 7.49 28.87 -3.78
N TYR A 28 6.88 27.74 -3.38
CA TYR A 28 6.04 26.91 -4.25
C TYR A 28 4.82 26.38 -3.49
N PRO A 29 3.74 25.96 -4.18
CA PRO A 29 2.55 25.39 -3.57
C PRO A 29 2.83 24.01 -2.95
N LEU A 30 2.23 23.76 -1.78
CA LEU A 30 2.27 22.47 -1.08
C LEU A 30 0.90 21.78 -1.07
N ASN A 31 -0.18 22.57 -1.17
CA ASN A 31 -1.55 22.09 -0.99
C ASN A 31 -2.33 22.04 -2.30
N ALA A 32 -1.78 21.36 -3.30
CA ALA A 32 -2.48 21.12 -4.56
C ALA A 32 -3.86 20.48 -4.31
N HIS A 33 -4.88 20.95 -5.05
CA HIS A 33 -6.20 20.35 -5.05
C HIS A 33 -6.15 19.01 -5.81
N HIS A 34 -5.65 17.99 -5.13
CA HIS A 34 -5.45 16.66 -5.70
C HIS A 34 -5.72 15.58 -4.64
N ARG A 35 -6.74 14.74 -4.88
CA ARG A 35 -7.22 13.77 -3.89
C ARG A 35 -6.12 12.81 -3.40
N THR A 36 -5.33 12.24 -4.30
CA THR A 36 -4.27 11.29 -3.93
C THR A 36 -3.13 11.99 -3.17
N ALA A 37 -2.72 13.19 -3.58
CA ALA A 37 -1.72 13.96 -2.85
C ALA A 37 -2.21 14.36 -1.44
N HIS A 38 -3.48 14.71 -1.31
CA HIS A 38 -4.09 14.95 -0.01
C HIS A 38 -4.12 13.71 0.87
N ALA A 39 -4.52 12.55 0.30
CA ALA A 39 -4.56 11.25 0.95
C ALA A 39 -5.36 11.24 2.26
N SER A 40 -6.56 11.84 2.25
CA SER A 40 -7.49 11.80 3.38
C SER A 40 -7.99 10.38 3.63
N TRP A 41 -7.90 9.93 4.87
CA TRP A 41 -8.38 8.60 5.29
C TRP A 41 -9.90 8.52 5.41
N ASN A 42 -10.53 9.64 5.79
CA ASN A 42 -11.96 9.72 6.05
C ASN A 42 -12.74 10.46 4.95
N ASN A 43 -12.11 10.63 3.76
CA ASN A 43 -12.70 11.34 2.62
C ASN A 43 -13.13 12.78 2.94
N ASP A 44 -12.44 13.43 3.84
CA ASP A 44 -12.70 14.81 4.29
C ASP A 44 -11.67 15.76 3.66
N LEU A 45 -12.14 16.78 2.94
CA LEU A 45 -11.29 17.77 2.27
C LEU A 45 -10.41 18.58 3.24
N SER A 46 -10.83 18.70 4.50
CA SER A 46 -10.15 19.47 5.56
C SER A 46 -9.22 18.61 6.43
N ASN A 47 -9.26 17.29 6.29
CA ASN A 47 -8.49 16.36 7.12
C ASN A 47 -7.68 15.35 6.29
N PRO A 48 -6.34 15.36 6.39
CA PRO A 48 -5.51 16.26 7.19
C PRO A 48 -5.48 17.71 6.64
N PRO A 49 -5.09 18.71 7.45
CA PRO A 49 -5.09 20.10 7.02
C PRO A 49 -4.16 20.38 5.83
N ASN A 50 -3.03 19.69 5.73
CA ASN A 50 -2.09 19.78 4.61
C ASN A 50 -2.08 18.49 3.80
N ASN A 51 -1.62 18.55 2.55
CA ASN A 51 -1.39 17.35 1.74
C ASN A 51 -0.33 16.47 2.40
N ARG A 52 -0.57 15.15 2.43
CA ARG A 52 0.37 14.17 2.96
C ARG A 52 1.53 13.92 2.01
N HIS A 53 1.26 14.01 0.70
CA HIS A 53 2.23 13.76 -0.35
C HIS A 53 2.45 15.02 -1.17
N ILE A 54 3.70 15.37 -1.43
CA ILE A 54 4.06 16.51 -2.27
C ILE A 54 4.06 16.04 -3.72
N LEU A 55 3.27 16.70 -4.55
CA LEU A 55 3.12 16.35 -5.97
C LEU A 55 4.18 17.08 -6.83
N TYR A 56 5.44 16.72 -6.63
CA TYR A 56 6.58 17.37 -7.31
C TYR A 56 6.42 17.47 -8.81
N GLY A 57 6.69 18.65 -9.36
CA GLY A 57 6.65 18.95 -10.79
C GLY A 57 5.26 19.30 -11.34
N ALA A 58 4.19 19.18 -10.53
CA ALA A 58 2.85 19.53 -10.99
C ALA A 58 2.67 21.05 -11.07
N LEU A 59 2.14 21.52 -12.19
CA LEU A 59 1.69 22.91 -12.37
C LEU A 59 0.28 23.05 -11.80
N VAL A 60 0.10 23.99 -10.87
CA VAL A 60 -1.22 24.38 -10.33
C VAL A 60 -1.92 25.39 -11.23
N GLY A 61 -3.21 25.66 -10.99
CA GLY A 61 -4.01 26.62 -11.74
C GLY A 61 -3.43 28.04 -11.77
N GLY A 62 -2.68 28.41 -10.73
CA GLY A 62 -1.98 29.69 -10.67
C GLY A 62 -2.84 30.86 -10.17
N PRO A 63 -2.40 32.11 -10.37
CA PRO A 63 -3.04 33.29 -9.81
C PRO A 63 -4.36 33.64 -10.49
N THR A 64 -5.20 34.38 -9.76
CA THR A 64 -6.40 34.99 -10.33
C THR A 64 -6.06 36.06 -11.37
N GLN A 65 -7.07 36.54 -12.09
CA GLN A 65 -6.92 37.63 -13.05
C GLN A 65 -6.32 38.90 -12.41
N ASN A 66 -6.49 39.10 -11.12
CA ASN A 66 -5.94 40.24 -10.35
C ASN A 66 -4.52 39.97 -9.83
N GLY A 67 -3.94 38.79 -10.12
CA GLY A 67 -2.61 38.42 -9.66
C GLY A 67 -2.58 37.89 -8.23
N GLU A 68 -3.72 37.53 -7.61
CA GLU A 68 -3.82 36.99 -6.26
C GLU A 68 -3.66 35.46 -6.32
N TYR A 69 -2.91 34.90 -5.36
CA TYR A 69 -2.71 33.46 -5.22
C TYR A 69 -2.71 33.07 -3.73
N GLU A 70 -3.39 31.98 -3.43
CA GLU A 70 -3.44 31.37 -2.11
C GLU A 70 -3.20 29.87 -2.22
N ASP A 71 -2.23 29.34 -1.45
CA ASP A 71 -1.96 27.90 -1.40
C ASP A 71 -2.96 27.20 -0.47
N ASP A 72 -4.21 27.21 -0.86
CA ASP A 72 -5.30 26.52 -0.18
C ASP A 72 -5.88 25.41 -1.07
N ARG A 73 -5.81 24.17 -0.60
CA ARG A 73 -6.37 23.00 -1.30
C ARG A 73 -7.86 23.15 -1.63
N GLN A 74 -8.62 23.86 -0.81
CA GLN A 74 -10.05 24.10 -1.05
C GLN A 74 -10.28 25.08 -2.20
N ASN A 75 -9.30 25.90 -2.51
CA ASN A 75 -9.32 26.81 -3.66
C ASN A 75 -8.88 26.06 -4.93
N PHE A 76 -9.80 25.31 -5.53
CA PHE A 76 -9.54 24.54 -6.74
C PHE A 76 -9.20 25.41 -7.96
N ILE A 77 -9.60 26.69 -7.97
CA ILE A 77 -9.28 27.61 -9.07
C ILE A 77 -7.76 27.87 -9.14
N ASN A 78 -7.14 28.12 -7.99
CA ASN A 78 -5.70 28.39 -7.92
C ASN A 78 -4.84 27.12 -7.86
N ASN A 79 -5.35 26.05 -7.21
CA ASN A 79 -4.53 24.91 -6.79
C ASN A 79 -4.89 23.58 -7.45
N GLU A 80 -5.88 23.53 -8.37
CA GLU A 80 -6.09 22.32 -9.15
C GLU A 80 -4.88 22.00 -10.04
N VAL A 81 -4.60 20.72 -10.23
CA VAL A 81 -3.53 20.19 -11.09
C VAL A 81 -4.17 19.33 -12.18
N ALA A 82 -4.58 19.95 -13.28
CA ALA A 82 -5.27 19.24 -14.35
C ALA A 82 -4.30 18.74 -15.44
N CYS A 83 -4.64 17.60 -16.04
CA CYS A 83 -3.79 16.94 -17.05
C CYS A 83 -3.60 17.80 -18.30
N ASP A 84 -4.59 18.58 -18.73
CA ASP A 84 -4.58 19.35 -19.96
C ASP A 84 -3.49 20.44 -19.96
N TYR A 85 -3.44 21.33 -18.96
CA TYR A 85 -2.40 22.34 -18.91
C TYR A 85 -1.05 21.81 -18.43
N ASN A 86 -1.01 20.76 -17.59
CA ASN A 86 0.23 20.09 -17.24
C ASN A 86 0.88 19.41 -18.46
N ALA A 87 0.10 18.82 -19.37
CA ALA A 87 0.60 18.25 -20.61
C ALA A 87 1.24 19.33 -21.51
N GLY A 88 0.56 20.48 -21.67
CA GLY A 88 1.09 21.62 -22.41
C GLY A 88 2.38 22.18 -21.81
N PHE A 89 2.43 22.31 -20.50
CA PHE A 89 3.61 22.78 -19.77
C PHE A 89 4.78 21.81 -19.87
N THR A 90 4.54 20.50 -19.72
CA THR A 90 5.56 19.45 -19.90
C THR A 90 6.15 19.51 -21.31
N GLY A 91 5.32 19.67 -22.35
CA GLY A 91 5.78 19.83 -23.72
C GLY A 91 6.62 21.08 -23.92
N LEU A 92 6.26 22.21 -23.28
CA LEU A 92 7.03 23.45 -23.30
C LEU A 92 8.39 23.26 -22.64
N LEU A 93 8.46 22.66 -21.45
CA LEU A 93 9.72 22.42 -20.74
C LEU A 93 10.62 21.45 -21.51
N ALA A 94 10.07 20.39 -22.11
CA ALA A 94 10.83 19.47 -22.97
C ALA A 94 11.45 20.19 -24.16
N LYS A 95 10.70 21.10 -24.81
CA LYS A 95 11.22 21.93 -25.90
C LYS A 95 12.35 22.86 -25.42
N MET A 96 12.20 23.47 -24.25
CA MET A 96 13.25 24.35 -23.70
C MET A 96 14.50 23.53 -23.32
N THR A 97 14.35 22.32 -22.77
CA THR A 97 15.50 21.45 -22.47
C THR A 97 16.23 21.03 -23.74
N ASP A 98 15.52 20.73 -24.84
CA ASP A 98 16.12 20.43 -26.14
C ASP A 98 16.92 21.62 -26.69
N GLU A 99 16.43 22.85 -26.50
CA GLU A 99 17.03 24.05 -27.03
C GLU A 99 18.22 24.59 -26.20
N TYR A 100 18.08 24.54 -24.88
CA TYR A 100 19.07 25.13 -23.93
C TYR A 100 19.92 24.11 -23.21
N GLY A 101 19.57 22.84 -23.30
CA GLY A 101 20.13 21.80 -22.47
C GLY A 101 19.54 21.80 -21.04
N GLY A 102 20.06 20.95 -20.22
CA GLY A 102 19.70 20.85 -18.79
C GLY A 102 20.48 19.73 -18.12
N ALA A 103 20.84 19.93 -16.87
CA ALA A 103 21.36 18.87 -16.01
C ALA A 103 20.23 18.38 -15.11
N THR A 104 20.32 17.11 -14.71
CA THR A 104 19.46 16.60 -13.64
C THR A 104 19.78 17.35 -12.35
N ASP A 105 18.76 17.80 -11.64
CA ASP A 105 18.93 18.40 -10.32
C ASP A 105 19.42 17.31 -9.34
N PRO A 106 20.63 17.43 -8.78
CA PRO A 106 21.17 16.44 -7.86
C PRO A 106 20.44 16.44 -6.50
N ASP A 107 19.75 17.54 -6.18
CA ASP A 107 19.00 17.72 -4.95
C ASP A 107 17.50 17.40 -5.12
N PHE A 108 17.10 16.84 -6.29
CA PHE A 108 15.73 16.42 -6.49
C PHE A 108 15.36 15.36 -5.43
N PRO A 109 14.22 15.51 -4.73
CA PRO A 109 13.85 14.64 -3.63
C PRO A 109 13.79 13.16 -4.04
N GLU A 110 14.33 12.30 -3.16
CA GLU A 110 14.15 10.86 -3.31
C GLU A 110 12.65 10.51 -3.27
N PRO A 111 12.24 9.45 -3.98
CA PRO A 111 10.85 8.98 -3.94
C PRO A 111 10.41 8.70 -2.51
N GLU A 112 9.20 9.12 -2.16
CA GLU A 112 8.63 8.83 -0.85
C GLU A 112 8.62 7.31 -0.61
N LYS A 113 8.98 6.93 0.63
CA LYS A 113 8.79 5.54 1.06
C LYS A 113 7.30 5.23 1.08
N ARG A 114 6.91 4.14 0.43
CA ARG A 114 5.52 3.68 0.45
C ARG A 114 5.09 3.34 1.88
N ASP A 115 3.85 3.68 2.21
CA ASP A 115 3.20 3.21 3.43
C ASP A 115 3.05 1.67 3.37
N ASP A 116 2.94 1.05 4.56
CA ASP A 116 2.65 -0.37 4.63
C ASP A 116 1.29 -0.67 4.00
N GLU A 117 1.27 -1.65 3.10
CA GLU A 117 0.06 -2.01 2.36
C GLU A 117 -0.93 -2.80 3.21
N PHE A 118 -0.42 -3.62 4.13
CA PHE A 118 -1.23 -4.46 5.02
C PHE A 118 -0.71 -4.33 6.44
N TYR A 119 -1.62 -4.12 7.39
CA TYR A 119 -1.28 -4.05 8.80
C TYR A 119 -2.52 -4.26 9.66
N VAL A 120 -2.31 -4.40 10.97
CA VAL A 120 -3.39 -4.45 11.96
C VAL A 120 -3.28 -3.26 12.90
N GLU A 121 -4.39 -2.56 13.09
CA GLU A 121 -4.58 -1.65 14.21
C GLU A 121 -5.27 -2.40 15.34
N ALA A 122 -4.68 -2.38 16.52
CA ALA A 122 -5.16 -3.15 17.66
C ALA A 122 -5.43 -2.27 18.89
N ALA A 123 -6.44 -2.64 19.65
CA ALA A 123 -6.73 -2.06 20.96
C ALA A 123 -7.05 -3.17 21.98
N LEU A 124 -6.50 -3.04 23.17
CA LEU A 124 -6.81 -3.87 24.30
C LEU A 124 -8.04 -3.31 25.02
N LYS A 125 -9.24 -3.80 24.68
CA LYS A 125 -10.52 -3.27 25.20
C LYS A 125 -10.75 -3.65 26.65
N GLN A 126 -10.28 -4.82 27.06
CA GLN A 126 -10.35 -5.28 28.45
C GLN A 126 -9.15 -6.18 28.74
N SER A 127 -8.58 -6.03 29.93
CA SER A 127 -7.55 -6.89 30.47
C SER A 127 -7.81 -7.14 31.94
N SER A 128 -7.78 -8.39 32.33
CA SER A 128 -7.93 -8.83 33.74
C SER A 128 -7.31 -10.23 33.92
N GLY A 129 -7.21 -10.69 35.16
CA GLY A 129 -6.77 -12.08 35.41
C GLY A 129 -7.64 -13.13 34.71
N SER A 130 -8.85 -12.80 34.26
CA SER A 130 -9.73 -13.71 33.53
C SER A 130 -9.45 -13.76 32.03
N GLY A 131 -8.52 -12.94 31.51
CA GLY A 131 -8.14 -12.90 30.11
C GLY A 131 -8.19 -11.51 29.51
N VAL A 132 -8.14 -11.45 28.18
CA VAL A 132 -8.10 -10.22 27.38
C VAL A 132 -9.25 -10.16 26.38
N SER A 133 -9.70 -8.95 26.07
CA SER A 133 -10.61 -8.67 24.97
C SER A 133 -9.96 -7.64 24.03
N LEU A 134 -9.92 -7.96 22.77
CA LEU A 134 -9.16 -7.27 21.72
C LEU A 134 -10.09 -6.77 20.63
N SER A 135 -9.81 -5.57 20.10
CA SER A 135 -10.31 -5.10 18.81
C SER A 135 -9.13 -5.11 17.84
N LEU A 136 -9.24 -5.90 16.77
CA LEU A 136 -8.21 -6.13 15.77
C LEU A 136 -8.77 -5.71 14.42
N LYS A 137 -8.26 -4.62 13.86
CA LYS A 137 -8.67 -4.09 12.56
C LYS A 137 -7.61 -4.38 11.52
N PHE A 138 -7.85 -5.39 10.69
CA PHE A 138 -7.04 -5.65 9.52
C PHE A 138 -7.28 -4.56 8.47
N THR A 139 -6.22 -4.02 7.90
CA THR A 139 -6.26 -2.94 6.91
C THR A 139 -5.63 -3.38 5.61
N ASN A 140 -6.35 -3.18 4.50
CA ASN A 140 -5.84 -3.23 3.14
C ASN A 140 -5.65 -1.79 2.63
N HIS A 141 -4.40 -1.37 2.58
CA HIS A 141 -4.01 -0.01 2.18
C HIS A 141 -3.30 0.01 0.82
N THR A 142 -3.53 -1.02 0.01
CA THR A 142 -2.92 -1.07 -1.33
C THR A 142 -3.44 0.06 -2.21
N ALA A 143 -2.52 0.74 -2.90
CA ALA A 143 -2.84 1.88 -3.76
C ALA A 143 -2.09 1.88 -5.10
N TRP A 144 -1.00 1.09 -5.22
CA TRP A 144 -0.08 1.11 -6.36
C TRP A 144 0.22 -0.28 -6.94
N PRO A 145 -0.75 -0.95 -7.57
CA PRO A 145 -2.17 -0.63 -7.69
C PRO A 145 -2.99 -0.99 -6.44
N ALA A 146 -4.21 -0.46 -6.34
CA ALA A 146 -5.20 -0.94 -5.40
C ALA A 146 -5.60 -2.38 -5.76
N ARG A 147 -5.54 -3.32 -4.79
CA ARG A 147 -5.75 -4.75 -5.02
C ARG A 147 -6.71 -5.35 -4.01
N VAL A 148 -7.65 -6.16 -4.48
CA VAL A 148 -8.34 -7.13 -3.64
C VAL A 148 -7.41 -8.34 -3.52
N VAL A 149 -7.06 -8.74 -2.30
CA VAL A 149 -6.04 -9.77 -2.06
C VAL A 149 -6.60 -10.87 -1.18
N ASP A 150 -6.74 -12.07 -1.75
CA ASP A 150 -7.21 -13.25 -1.05
C ASP A 150 -6.14 -13.84 -0.13
N ASN A 151 -6.57 -14.72 0.78
CA ASN A 151 -5.71 -15.49 1.68
C ASN A 151 -4.80 -14.62 2.55
N MET A 152 -5.35 -13.51 3.05
CA MET A 152 -4.70 -12.70 4.07
C MET A 152 -4.97 -13.27 5.45
N SER A 153 -3.97 -13.23 6.32
CA SER A 153 -4.12 -13.57 7.74
C SER A 153 -3.24 -12.71 8.61
N TYR A 154 -3.55 -12.67 9.91
CA TYR A 154 -2.69 -12.06 10.91
C TYR A 154 -2.65 -12.90 12.18
N ARG A 155 -1.54 -12.78 12.94
CA ARG A 155 -1.32 -13.54 14.18
C ARG A 155 -1.22 -12.62 15.37
N TYR A 156 -1.95 -12.99 16.43
CA TYR A 156 -1.84 -12.42 17.75
C TYR A 156 -1.10 -13.42 18.65
N TYR A 157 0.05 -13.01 19.21
CA TYR A 157 0.93 -13.84 20.03
C TYR A 157 0.76 -13.51 21.51
N PHE A 158 0.69 -14.55 22.33
CA PHE A 158 0.51 -14.44 23.78
C PHE A 158 1.32 -15.51 24.52
N ASP A 159 1.68 -15.23 25.76
CA ASP A 159 2.37 -16.18 26.65
C ASP A 159 1.36 -17.01 27.42
N VAL A 160 1.67 -18.27 27.65
CA VAL A 160 0.81 -19.22 28.38
C VAL A 160 1.49 -19.80 29.62
N SER A 161 2.59 -19.21 30.09
CA SER A 161 3.36 -19.69 31.22
C SER A 161 2.52 -19.78 32.50
N GLU A 162 1.64 -18.83 32.76
CA GLU A 162 0.74 -18.82 33.90
C GLU A 162 -0.35 -19.89 33.80
N VAL A 163 -0.84 -20.21 32.59
CA VAL A 163 -1.81 -21.25 32.30
C VAL A 163 -1.18 -22.62 32.58
N ILE A 164 0.02 -22.85 32.06
CA ILE A 164 0.79 -24.09 32.28
C ILE A 164 1.16 -24.25 33.76
N SER A 165 1.62 -23.18 34.41
CA SER A 165 2.00 -23.20 35.85
C SER A 165 0.82 -23.51 36.74
N ALA A 166 -0.40 -23.17 36.33
CA ALA A 166 -1.64 -23.54 37.04
C ALA A 166 -2.11 -24.96 36.73
N GLY A 167 -1.40 -25.72 35.90
CA GLY A 167 -1.70 -27.13 35.56
C GLY A 167 -2.71 -27.30 34.42
N TYR A 168 -3.00 -26.24 33.66
CA TYR A 168 -3.87 -26.30 32.50
C TYR A 168 -3.07 -26.48 31.19
N SER A 169 -3.75 -26.98 30.19
CA SER A 169 -3.24 -26.98 28.79
C SER A 169 -3.51 -25.64 28.12
N PRO A 170 -2.65 -25.15 27.20
CA PRO A 170 -2.97 -24.02 26.37
C PRO A 170 -4.30 -24.16 25.59
N ASN A 171 -4.69 -25.40 25.26
CA ASN A 171 -5.96 -25.70 24.61
C ASN A 171 -7.20 -25.55 25.52
N ASP A 172 -7.00 -25.37 26.83
CA ASP A 172 -8.09 -25.09 27.76
C ASP A 172 -8.48 -23.60 27.78
N ILE A 173 -7.67 -22.74 27.14
CA ILE A 173 -8.00 -21.33 26.90
C ILE A 173 -9.18 -21.26 25.93
N VAL A 174 -10.21 -20.48 26.29
CA VAL A 174 -11.37 -20.30 25.42
C VAL A 174 -11.15 -19.10 24.49
N VAL A 175 -11.16 -19.35 23.19
CA VAL A 175 -11.15 -18.31 22.17
C VAL A 175 -12.60 -17.99 21.82
N ARG A 176 -13.02 -16.74 22.00
CA ARG A 176 -14.37 -16.27 21.70
C ARG A 176 -14.32 -15.13 20.69
N VAL A 177 -15.11 -15.25 19.64
CA VAL A 177 -15.34 -14.16 18.66
C VAL A 177 -16.55 -13.35 19.14
N ASP A 178 -16.32 -12.11 19.56
CA ASP A 178 -17.38 -11.21 20.01
C ASP A 178 -18.00 -10.43 18.85
N ARG A 179 -17.22 -10.19 17.81
CA ARG A 179 -17.66 -9.55 16.56
C ARG A 179 -16.76 -9.96 15.41
N ASP A 180 -17.36 -10.19 14.26
CA ASP A 180 -16.71 -10.28 12.96
C ASP A 180 -17.41 -9.33 11.99
N GLN A 181 -16.74 -8.23 11.62
CA GLN A 181 -17.31 -7.22 10.73
C GLN A 181 -17.51 -7.78 9.32
N ALA A 182 -16.69 -8.75 8.89
CA ALA A 182 -16.78 -9.33 7.55
C ALA A 182 -18.15 -9.99 7.30
N LEU A 183 -18.78 -10.56 8.34
CA LEU A 183 -20.12 -11.12 8.26
C LEU A 183 -21.20 -10.12 7.83
N MET A 184 -20.96 -8.80 7.99
CA MET A 184 -21.91 -7.78 7.50
C MET A 184 -22.00 -7.75 5.97
N TYR A 185 -21.01 -8.33 5.29
CA TYR A 185 -20.92 -8.35 3.83
C TYR A 185 -21.38 -9.68 3.23
N GLY A 186 -21.43 -10.75 4.03
CA GLY A 186 -21.86 -12.11 3.67
C GLY A 186 -21.07 -13.17 4.43
N GLU A 187 -21.62 -14.36 4.55
CA GLU A 187 -20.96 -15.49 5.24
C GLU A 187 -19.67 -15.94 4.55
N GLU A 188 -19.58 -15.74 3.24
CA GLU A 188 -18.40 -16.06 2.44
C GLU A 188 -17.18 -15.16 2.71
N TYR A 189 -17.38 -14.06 3.45
CA TYR A 189 -16.31 -13.15 3.86
C TYR A 189 -15.85 -13.39 5.29
N ALA A 190 -16.54 -14.26 6.04
CA ALA A 190 -16.29 -14.48 7.46
C ALA A 190 -14.82 -14.77 7.76
N ALA A 191 -14.34 -14.22 8.87
CA ALA A 191 -13.02 -14.53 9.38
C ALA A 191 -12.96 -15.99 9.86
N VAL A 192 -11.87 -16.67 9.56
CA VAL A 192 -11.57 -18.00 10.05
C VAL A 192 -10.53 -17.90 11.16
N ILE A 193 -10.86 -18.41 12.34
CA ILE A 193 -9.96 -18.38 13.50
C ILE A 193 -9.30 -19.75 13.65
N SER A 194 -7.95 -19.76 13.73
CA SER A 194 -7.21 -21.00 13.94
C SER A 194 -7.39 -21.55 15.36
N PRO A 195 -7.13 -22.85 15.60
CA PRO A 195 -6.80 -23.35 16.93
C PRO A 195 -5.61 -22.59 17.52
N ILE A 196 -5.51 -22.58 18.85
CA ILE A 196 -4.32 -22.08 19.56
C ILE A 196 -3.13 -22.94 19.13
N THR A 197 -2.09 -22.30 18.64
CA THR A 197 -0.93 -22.96 18.03
C THR A 197 0.35 -22.49 18.71
N GLN A 198 1.23 -23.42 19.07
CA GLN A 198 2.52 -23.09 19.66
C GLN A 198 3.41 -22.42 18.60
N TYR A 199 4.00 -21.27 18.95
CA TYR A 199 5.03 -20.63 18.16
C TYR A 199 6.42 -21.14 18.61
N LYS A 200 6.76 -20.85 19.86
CA LYS A 200 8.03 -21.27 20.47
C LYS A 200 7.96 -21.16 21.98
N ASP A 201 8.51 -22.15 22.69
CA ASP A 201 8.52 -22.20 24.16
C ASP A 201 7.11 -22.01 24.74
N ASN A 202 6.88 -20.97 25.55
CA ASN A 202 5.56 -20.63 26.11
C ASN A 202 4.78 -19.62 25.25
N VAL A 203 5.33 -19.18 24.12
CA VAL A 203 4.64 -18.26 23.21
C VAL A 203 3.76 -19.06 22.26
N TYR A 204 2.48 -18.73 22.25
CA TYR A 204 1.46 -19.30 21.37
C TYR A 204 0.82 -18.18 20.55
N TYR A 205 0.05 -18.54 19.54
CA TYR A 205 -0.71 -17.59 18.75
C TYR A 205 -2.08 -18.15 18.36
N ILE A 206 -2.97 -17.24 18.04
CA ILE A 206 -4.14 -17.47 17.19
C ILE A 206 -3.92 -16.75 15.86
N GLU A 207 -4.38 -17.36 14.77
CA GLU A 207 -4.38 -16.76 13.45
C GLU A 207 -5.81 -16.45 13.03
N VAL A 208 -6.03 -15.22 12.59
CA VAL A 208 -7.28 -14.76 11.98
C VAL A 208 -7.04 -14.67 10.49
N SER A 209 -7.80 -15.39 9.70
CA SER A 209 -7.64 -15.47 8.24
C SER A 209 -8.86 -14.93 7.52
N TYR A 210 -8.63 -14.23 6.42
CA TYR A 210 -9.63 -13.81 5.45
C TYR A 210 -9.34 -14.50 4.11
N PRO A 211 -9.97 -15.67 3.85
CA PRO A 211 -9.79 -16.37 2.56
C PRO A 211 -10.25 -15.53 1.37
N ASN A 212 -11.31 -14.73 1.56
CA ASN A 212 -11.86 -13.85 0.55
C ASN A 212 -11.41 -12.41 0.79
N GLY A 213 -10.63 -11.87 -0.14
CA GLY A 213 -10.03 -10.54 -0.04
C GLY A 213 -11.04 -9.38 -0.04
N ALA A 214 -12.27 -9.62 -0.46
CA ALA A 214 -13.32 -8.61 -0.39
C ALA A 214 -13.82 -8.33 1.04
N ALA A 215 -13.32 -9.04 2.06
CA ALA A 215 -13.50 -8.66 3.47
C ALA A 215 -12.92 -7.28 3.78
N ALA A 216 -11.77 -6.91 3.16
CA ALA A 216 -11.16 -5.58 3.27
C ALA A 216 -10.74 -5.08 1.88
N LEU A 217 -11.53 -4.19 1.30
CA LEU A 217 -11.30 -3.63 -0.03
C LEU A 217 -10.37 -2.41 0.05
N PRO A 218 -9.48 -2.18 -0.93
CA PRO A 218 -8.56 -1.03 -0.93
C PRO A 218 -9.26 0.27 -1.36
N ILE A 219 -10.31 0.63 -0.66
CA ILE A 219 -11.12 1.82 -0.89
C ILE A 219 -11.31 2.62 0.40
N SER A 220 -11.64 3.91 0.28
CA SER A 220 -12.01 4.76 1.42
C SER A 220 -13.38 4.37 2.03
N GLU A 221 -13.82 5.13 3.04
CA GLU A 221 -15.16 5.00 3.64
C GLU A 221 -15.37 3.71 4.45
N GLY A 222 -14.32 3.24 5.12
CA GLY A 222 -14.37 2.14 6.08
C GLY A 222 -14.26 0.74 5.48
N ARG A 223 -14.37 0.56 4.16
CA ARG A 223 -14.23 -0.75 3.53
C ARG A 223 -12.79 -1.23 3.45
N HIS A 224 -11.80 -0.37 3.64
CA HIS A 224 -10.37 -0.72 3.68
C HIS A 224 -9.98 -1.44 4.98
N GLN A 225 -10.84 -1.40 5.99
CA GLN A 225 -10.63 -2.05 7.28
C GLN A 225 -11.70 -3.10 7.55
N CYS A 226 -11.29 -4.19 8.21
CA CYS A 226 -12.19 -5.22 8.71
C CYS A 226 -11.85 -5.53 10.17
N GLU A 227 -12.79 -5.29 11.07
CA GLU A 227 -12.62 -5.51 12.50
C GLU A 227 -13.05 -6.92 12.90
N THR A 228 -12.18 -7.61 13.65
CA THR A 228 -12.54 -8.79 14.41
C THR A 228 -12.31 -8.51 15.89
N MET A 229 -13.36 -8.64 16.73
CA MET A 229 -13.22 -8.55 18.17
C MET A 229 -13.12 -9.96 18.75
N LEU A 230 -12.04 -10.20 19.48
CA LEU A 230 -11.73 -11.50 20.08
C LEU A 230 -11.55 -11.39 21.59
N ALA A 231 -11.92 -12.45 22.32
CA ALA A 231 -11.53 -12.63 23.71
C ALA A 231 -10.76 -13.95 23.87
N LEU A 232 -9.63 -13.88 24.59
CA LEU A 232 -8.94 -15.02 25.12
C LEU A 232 -9.29 -15.12 26.60
N VAL A 233 -9.97 -16.20 26.98
CA VAL A 233 -10.51 -16.38 28.34
C VAL A 233 -9.73 -17.47 29.06
N TYR A 234 -9.29 -17.15 30.28
CA TYR A 234 -8.55 -18.09 31.13
C TYR A 234 -9.32 -19.41 31.34
N PRO A 235 -8.64 -20.57 31.43
CA PRO A 235 -9.27 -21.87 31.60
C PRO A 235 -10.31 -21.90 32.70
N ASN A 236 -11.43 -22.58 32.45
CA ASN A 236 -12.56 -22.73 33.37
C ASN A 236 -13.15 -21.37 33.85
N TYR A 237 -12.98 -20.28 33.08
CA TYR A 237 -13.37 -18.92 33.49
C TYR A 237 -12.74 -18.50 34.83
N GLY A 238 -11.55 -19.03 35.11
CA GLY A 238 -10.75 -18.72 36.28
C GLY A 238 -10.03 -17.36 36.17
N SER A 239 -8.94 -17.26 36.93
CA SER A 239 -8.11 -16.04 36.96
C SER A 239 -6.64 -16.43 37.13
N GLY A 240 -5.78 -15.73 36.40
CA GLY A 240 -4.33 -15.94 36.40
C GLY A 240 -3.65 -15.35 35.18
N TRP A 241 -4.41 -14.83 34.22
CA TRP A 241 -3.86 -14.22 32.99
C TRP A 241 -3.03 -12.97 33.29
N ASP A 242 -1.85 -12.88 32.70
CA ASP A 242 -0.97 -11.71 32.73
C ASP A 242 -0.80 -11.14 31.30
N ALA A 243 -1.63 -10.19 30.92
CA ALA A 243 -1.57 -9.59 29.59
C ALA A 243 -0.27 -8.79 29.33
N SER A 244 0.53 -8.51 30.36
CA SER A 244 1.76 -7.71 30.22
C SER A 244 2.92 -8.51 29.64
N ASN A 245 2.89 -9.84 29.72
CA ASN A 245 3.90 -10.73 29.14
C ASN A 245 3.54 -11.18 27.70
N ASP A 246 2.33 -10.88 27.23
CA ASP A 246 1.90 -11.17 25.86
C ASP A 246 2.65 -10.32 24.86
N TYR A 247 3.33 -10.96 23.91
CA TYR A 247 4.11 -10.24 22.90
C TYR A 247 3.32 -9.19 22.12
N SER A 248 2.12 -9.57 21.66
CA SER A 248 1.28 -8.67 20.87
C SER A 248 0.65 -7.53 21.66
N ASN A 249 0.67 -7.60 22.99
CA ASN A 249 0.15 -6.54 23.87
C ASN A 249 1.17 -5.45 24.19
N GLN A 250 2.46 -5.66 23.93
CA GLN A 250 3.53 -4.74 24.38
C GLN A 250 3.28 -3.27 23.99
N ASP A 251 2.69 -3.02 22.81
CA ASP A 251 2.43 -1.67 22.34
C ASP A 251 1.02 -1.17 22.69
N ILE A 252 0.07 -2.07 22.96
CA ILE A 252 -1.35 -1.77 23.07
C ILE A 252 -1.90 -1.79 24.49
N LEU A 253 -1.07 -2.08 25.52
CA LEU A 253 -1.52 -2.18 26.92
C LEU A 253 -2.32 -0.98 27.43
N ASN A 254 -2.06 0.22 26.90
CA ASN A 254 -2.72 1.46 27.28
C ASN A 254 -3.47 2.12 26.11
N ALA A 255 -3.69 1.39 25.01
CA ALA A 255 -4.36 1.94 23.83
C ALA A 255 -5.89 1.80 23.98
N GLU A 256 -6.58 2.90 24.20
CA GLU A 256 -8.04 2.97 24.20
C GLU A 256 -8.61 2.84 22.79
N ASP A 257 -7.94 3.47 21.82
CA ASP A 257 -8.22 3.38 20.40
C ASP A 257 -7.25 2.41 19.70
N GLY A 258 -7.64 1.91 18.53
CA GLY A 258 -6.77 1.05 17.72
C GLY A 258 -5.52 1.80 17.27
N ILE A 259 -4.35 1.24 17.56
CA ILE A 259 -3.06 1.71 17.06
C ILE A 259 -2.43 0.66 16.17
N LYS A 260 -1.76 1.10 15.12
CA LYS A 260 -0.94 0.24 14.27
C LYS A 260 0.24 -0.30 15.10
N THR A 261 0.40 -1.63 15.12
CA THR A 261 1.49 -2.29 15.85
C THR A 261 2.18 -3.31 14.97
N ASP A 262 3.50 -3.39 15.04
CA ASP A 262 4.30 -4.41 14.39
C ASP A 262 4.36 -5.74 15.15
N LYS A 263 3.77 -5.82 16.35
CA LYS A 263 3.68 -7.01 17.19
C LYS A 263 2.53 -7.94 16.79
N ILE A 264 1.70 -7.55 15.86
CA ILE A 264 0.67 -8.37 15.22
C ILE A 264 1.06 -8.50 13.76
N THR A 265 1.56 -9.68 13.41
CA THR A 265 2.14 -9.95 12.09
C THR A 265 1.08 -10.27 11.05
N VAL A 266 1.26 -9.79 9.82
CA VAL A 266 0.34 -10.05 8.71
C VAL A 266 1.01 -10.93 7.65
N TYR A 267 0.24 -11.87 7.11
CA TYR A 267 0.69 -12.83 6.11
C TYR A 267 -0.21 -12.79 4.88
N HIS A 268 0.41 -12.98 3.72
CA HIS A 268 -0.26 -13.25 2.45
C HIS A 268 0.19 -14.61 1.94
N ASN A 269 -0.75 -15.53 1.72
CA ASN A 269 -0.45 -16.93 1.34
C ASN A 269 0.61 -17.58 2.27
N GLY A 270 0.59 -17.25 3.57
CA GLY A 270 1.55 -17.76 4.55
C GLY A 270 2.92 -17.09 4.55
N LYS A 271 3.20 -16.14 3.64
CA LYS A 271 4.42 -15.32 3.64
C LYS A 271 4.21 -14.08 4.51
N LEU A 272 5.13 -13.80 5.43
CA LEU A 272 5.12 -12.59 6.27
C LEU A 272 5.26 -11.33 5.40
N VAL A 273 4.30 -10.40 5.51
CA VAL A 273 4.26 -9.15 4.73
C VAL A 273 4.29 -7.90 5.60
N PHE A 274 3.99 -8.02 6.90
CA PHE A 274 4.05 -6.92 7.86
C PHE A 274 4.30 -7.43 9.27
N GLY A 275 4.96 -6.62 10.08
CA GLY A 275 5.22 -6.85 11.49
C GLY A 275 6.50 -7.65 11.77
N ILE A 276 6.74 -7.92 13.04
CA ILE A 276 7.93 -8.63 13.54
C ILE A 276 7.44 -9.81 14.37
N GLU A 277 7.90 -11.01 14.06
CA GLU A 277 7.59 -12.19 14.85
C GLU A 277 8.33 -12.17 16.21
N PRO A 278 7.90 -12.93 17.22
CA PRO A 278 8.53 -12.93 18.54
C PRO A 278 10.02 -13.30 18.55
N ASP A 279 10.54 -13.97 17.53
CA ASP A 279 11.95 -14.30 17.39
C ASP A 279 12.77 -13.25 16.63
N GLY A 280 12.14 -12.12 16.22
CA GLY A 280 12.74 -11.04 15.47
C GLY A 280 12.63 -11.17 13.95
N THR A 281 12.02 -12.23 13.42
CA THR A 281 11.78 -12.37 11.98
C THR A 281 10.88 -11.23 11.49
N SER A 282 11.30 -10.53 10.44
CA SER A 282 10.57 -9.44 9.79
C SER A 282 10.35 -9.75 8.31
N PRO A 283 9.40 -9.06 7.65
CA PRO A 283 9.23 -9.20 6.21
C PRO A 283 10.55 -8.96 5.47
N ASP A 284 10.79 -9.74 4.46
CA ASP A 284 11.88 -9.47 3.52
C ASP A 284 11.56 -8.15 2.78
N THR A 285 12.21 -7.07 3.22
CA THR A 285 12.08 -5.73 2.62
C THR A 285 12.99 -5.55 1.41
N SER A 286 13.71 -6.59 0.99
CA SER A 286 14.29 -6.57 -0.34
C SER A 286 13.13 -6.29 -1.30
N GLN A 287 13.23 -5.19 -2.07
CA GLN A 287 12.28 -4.91 -3.15
C GLN A 287 12.01 -6.25 -3.84
N PRO A 288 10.73 -6.59 -4.20
CA PRO A 288 10.51 -7.74 -5.04
C PRO A 288 11.52 -7.63 -6.17
N THR A 289 12.50 -8.50 -6.17
CA THR A 289 13.35 -8.65 -7.34
C THR A 289 12.41 -9.06 -8.46
N GLU A 290 12.73 -8.72 -9.68
CA GLU A 290 11.95 -9.13 -10.87
C GLU A 290 11.56 -10.62 -10.85
N GLU A 291 12.24 -11.44 -10.04
CA GLU A 291 11.98 -12.88 -9.81
C GLU A 291 10.71 -13.20 -8.98
N ASP A 292 10.17 -12.25 -8.20
CA ASP A 292 9.02 -12.49 -7.30
C ASP A 292 7.64 -12.23 -7.98
N LEU A 293 7.61 -11.66 -9.16
CA LEU A 293 6.39 -11.54 -9.96
C LEU A 293 6.10 -12.90 -10.62
N PRO A 294 4.88 -13.46 -10.50
CA PRO A 294 4.54 -14.65 -11.27
C PRO A 294 4.76 -14.34 -12.73
N ALA A 295 5.56 -15.17 -13.42
CA ALA A 295 5.88 -15.02 -14.81
C ALA A 295 4.58 -14.82 -15.62
N LEU A 296 4.32 -13.59 -16.02
CA LEU A 296 3.11 -13.26 -16.77
C LEU A 296 3.37 -13.52 -18.25
N LYS A 297 3.03 -14.73 -18.70
CA LYS A 297 3.19 -15.12 -20.11
C LYS A 297 2.58 -14.09 -21.05
N GLY A 298 3.41 -13.46 -21.85
CA GLY A 298 3.03 -12.38 -22.77
C GLY A 298 3.42 -10.98 -22.33
N ASP A 299 3.87 -10.78 -21.08
CA ASP A 299 4.45 -9.54 -20.60
C ASP A 299 5.94 -9.48 -20.94
N VAL A 300 6.25 -8.96 -22.11
CA VAL A 300 7.61 -8.94 -22.67
C VAL A 300 8.41 -7.72 -22.21
N ASN A 301 7.73 -6.63 -21.85
CA ASN A 301 8.36 -5.41 -21.36
C ASN A 301 8.44 -5.37 -19.84
N LEU A 302 7.90 -6.37 -19.13
CA LEU A 302 7.91 -6.51 -17.68
C LEU A 302 7.22 -5.37 -16.94
N ASP A 303 6.14 -4.81 -17.53
CA ASP A 303 5.36 -3.74 -16.91
C ASP A 303 4.16 -4.25 -16.07
N GLY A 304 4.04 -5.58 -15.94
CA GLY A 304 2.95 -6.23 -15.21
C GLY A 304 1.62 -6.29 -15.96
N LYS A 305 1.62 -5.98 -17.26
CA LYS A 305 0.43 -6.00 -18.12
C LYS A 305 0.73 -6.68 -19.45
N ILE A 306 -0.29 -7.26 -20.06
CA ILE A 306 -0.20 -7.75 -21.43
C ILE A 306 -0.95 -6.80 -22.34
N SER A 307 -0.21 -6.09 -23.20
CA SER A 307 -0.69 -4.99 -24.02
C SER A 307 -0.01 -4.96 -25.41
N SER A 308 -0.36 -3.97 -26.22
CA SER A 308 0.34 -3.74 -27.49
C SER A 308 1.82 -3.33 -27.31
N ALA A 309 2.23 -2.86 -26.12
CA ALA A 309 3.62 -2.56 -25.82
C ALA A 309 4.51 -3.81 -25.85
N ASP A 310 3.97 -4.96 -25.43
CA ASP A 310 4.66 -6.25 -25.47
C ASP A 310 4.88 -6.73 -26.89
N ILE A 311 3.90 -6.49 -27.77
CA ILE A 311 4.06 -6.76 -29.20
C ILE A 311 5.19 -5.90 -29.81
N VAL A 312 5.33 -4.66 -29.36
CA VAL A 312 6.45 -3.81 -29.79
C VAL A 312 7.78 -4.35 -29.23
N ALA A 313 7.82 -4.78 -27.98
CA ALA A 313 9.02 -5.32 -27.33
C ALA A 313 9.49 -6.60 -28.02
N ILE A 314 8.61 -7.58 -28.22
CA ILE A 314 8.96 -8.84 -28.90
C ILE A 314 9.39 -8.60 -30.36
N ASN A 315 8.73 -7.69 -31.08
CA ASN A 315 9.10 -7.37 -32.45
C ASN A 315 10.48 -6.70 -32.54
N LYS A 316 10.83 -5.81 -31.59
CA LYS A 316 12.17 -5.21 -31.50
C LYS A 316 13.24 -6.29 -31.27
N TYR A 317 12.97 -7.25 -30.40
CA TYR A 317 13.85 -8.39 -30.18
C TYR A 317 14.04 -9.23 -31.44
N LEU A 318 12.95 -9.63 -32.09
CA LEU A 318 13.00 -10.41 -33.33
C LEU A 318 13.74 -9.72 -34.49
N LEU A 319 13.74 -8.40 -34.49
CA LEU A 319 14.48 -7.57 -35.46
C LEU A 319 15.92 -7.27 -35.03
N ASN A 320 16.40 -7.86 -33.92
CA ASN A 320 17.71 -7.59 -33.32
C ASN A 320 17.96 -6.09 -33.00
N LEU A 321 16.91 -5.35 -32.71
CA LEU A 321 17.00 -3.95 -32.32
C LEU A 321 17.27 -3.76 -30.84
N ASN A 322 16.76 -4.69 -29.98
CA ASN A 322 16.97 -4.70 -28.54
C ASN A 322 17.20 -6.13 -28.04
N ALA A 323 18.09 -6.29 -27.07
CA ALA A 323 18.13 -7.49 -26.25
C ALA A 323 17.00 -7.47 -25.22
N ILE A 324 16.56 -8.63 -24.76
CA ILE A 324 15.62 -8.79 -23.65
C ILE A 324 16.27 -9.61 -22.54
N SER A 325 15.82 -9.46 -21.29
CA SER A 325 16.26 -10.24 -20.15
C SER A 325 15.82 -11.71 -20.28
N GLU A 326 16.39 -12.60 -19.48
CA GLU A 326 15.98 -14.01 -19.42
C GLU A 326 14.50 -14.14 -19.01
N GLU A 327 14.04 -13.32 -18.09
CA GLU A 327 12.63 -13.27 -17.67
C GLU A 327 11.72 -12.80 -18.80
N ALA A 328 12.06 -11.69 -19.47
CA ALA A 328 11.33 -11.22 -20.64
C ALA A 328 11.33 -12.24 -21.77
N PHE A 329 12.42 -13.01 -21.94
CA PHE A 329 12.49 -14.12 -22.90
C PHE A 329 11.50 -15.24 -22.52
N ASN A 330 11.47 -15.63 -21.25
CA ASN A 330 10.55 -16.65 -20.74
C ASN A 330 9.08 -16.22 -20.88
N ASN A 331 8.78 -14.94 -20.70
CA ASN A 331 7.44 -14.39 -20.92
C ASN A 331 7.09 -14.27 -22.40
N ALA A 332 8.07 -13.97 -23.24
CA ALA A 332 7.92 -13.86 -24.69
C ALA A 332 7.71 -15.23 -25.36
N ASP A 333 8.34 -16.29 -24.87
CA ASP A 333 8.11 -17.68 -25.32
C ASP A 333 6.71 -18.15 -24.90
N TYR A 334 5.70 -17.67 -25.61
CA TYR A 334 4.29 -17.85 -25.26
C TYR A 334 3.85 -19.31 -25.38
N ASN A 335 4.36 -20.00 -26.39
CA ASN A 335 4.03 -21.41 -26.66
C ASN A 335 4.91 -22.41 -25.88
N SER A 336 5.92 -21.91 -25.14
CA SER A 336 6.85 -22.72 -24.33
C SER A 336 7.69 -23.70 -25.11
N ASP A 337 8.06 -23.38 -26.37
CA ASP A 337 8.92 -24.20 -27.23
C ASP A 337 10.42 -23.91 -27.07
N LYS A 338 10.78 -22.99 -26.12
CA LYS A 338 12.13 -22.52 -25.81
C LYS A 338 12.77 -21.64 -26.89
N ALA A 339 11.96 -21.09 -27.77
CA ALA A 339 12.40 -20.20 -28.83
C ALA A 339 11.41 -19.02 -28.96
N VAL A 340 11.91 -17.80 -28.89
CA VAL A 340 11.06 -16.62 -29.15
C VAL A 340 11.07 -16.31 -30.63
N ASN A 341 9.89 -16.38 -31.27
CA ASN A 341 9.71 -16.21 -32.69
C ASN A 341 8.34 -15.58 -33.04
N VAL A 342 8.01 -15.50 -34.34
CA VAL A 342 6.78 -14.89 -34.81
C VAL A 342 5.50 -15.58 -34.29
N PHE A 343 5.55 -16.87 -33.98
CA PHE A 343 4.38 -17.58 -33.47
C PHE A 343 4.01 -17.14 -32.05
N ASP A 344 5.00 -16.79 -31.24
CA ASP A 344 4.79 -16.21 -29.91
C ASP A 344 4.15 -14.84 -30.01
N SER A 345 4.65 -13.97 -30.89
CA SER A 345 4.04 -12.66 -31.16
C SER A 345 2.57 -12.80 -31.60
N ILE A 346 2.23 -13.82 -32.41
CA ILE A 346 0.85 -14.11 -32.79
C ILE A 346 0.03 -14.61 -31.60
N GLY A 347 0.60 -15.45 -30.73
CA GLY A 347 -0.04 -15.94 -29.50
C GLY A 347 -0.41 -14.79 -28.56
N ILE A 348 0.53 -13.90 -28.30
CA ILE A 348 0.34 -12.71 -27.44
C ILE A 348 -0.71 -11.76 -28.04
N ARG A 349 -0.70 -11.53 -29.37
CA ARG A 349 -1.75 -10.73 -30.04
C ARG A 349 -3.14 -11.32 -29.85
N LYS A 350 -3.29 -12.62 -29.98
CA LYS A 350 -4.58 -13.29 -29.74
C LYS A 350 -5.05 -13.13 -28.30
N LEU A 351 -4.12 -13.20 -27.34
CA LEU A 351 -4.43 -12.98 -25.93
C LEU A 351 -4.94 -11.56 -25.67
N ILE A 352 -4.34 -10.55 -26.31
CA ILE A 352 -4.75 -9.14 -26.20
C ILE A 352 -6.15 -8.91 -26.81
N LEU A 353 -6.43 -9.54 -27.95
CA LEU A 353 -7.69 -9.37 -28.67
C LEU A 353 -8.88 -10.09 -28.02
N ASN A 354 -8.62 -11.08 -27.16
CA ASN A 354 -9.65 -11.86 -26.48
C ASN A 354 -9.96 -11.35 -25.06
N LYS A 355 -9.32 -10.24 -24.63
CA LYS A 355 -9.66 -9.48 -23.42
C LYS A 355 -10.69 -8.40 -23.75
#